data_7b6f4691381298c9bdf57398b1d1291e
#
_entry.id   7b6f4691381298c9bdf57398b1d1291e
#
_cell.length_a   1.000
_cell.length_b   1.000
_cell.length_c   1.000
_cell.angle_alpha   90.00
_cell.angle_beta   90.00
_cell.angle_gamma   90.00
#
_symmetry.space_group_name_H-M   'P 1'
#
loop_
_entity.id
_entity.type
_entity.pdbx_description
1 polymer ?
#
loop_
_entity_poly.entity_id
_entity_poly.type
_entity_poly.pdbx_seq_one_letter_code
_entity_poly.pdbx_strand_id
1 'polypeptide(L)'
;GMIRTIETVRAAGLASLGTQLPGEKRYSVVDINGIKVGMVAYSWAYGISGNGFSLNGLAYIKDEGQANYFSKQNPDKLYNELKPILEGMKEDGAEATMILIHWGEEYEIKENAAEDKMAQKLCDLGFDVIIGGHPHVVQPMALLQSTENPEHKTYCLYSLGNAVSNQRAGISDKFSRYTESGVLLSVTFEKYSDGKVYVAGIDAIPTWVNM
;
A
#
# COMPACT_ATOMS: atom_id res chain seq x y z
N GLY A 1 11.35 8.64 17.98
CA GLY A 1 11.02 7.64 17.08
C GLY A 1 9.59 7.69 16.59
N MET A 2 9.05 6.53 16.30
CA MET A 2 7.78 6.31 15.60
C MET A 2 6.60 7.00 16.28
N ILE A 3 6.39 6.83 17.58
CA ILE A 3 5.31 7.48 18.34
C ILE A 3 5.29 8.99 18.11
N ARG A 4 6.43 9.66 18.30
CA ARG A 4 6.53 11.11 18.07
C ARG A 4 6.18 11.50 16.63
N THR A 5 6.55 10.68 15.66
CA THR A 5 6.20 10.93 14.25
C THR A 5 4.69 10.86 14.04
N ILE A 6 4.03 9.82 14.59
CA ILE A 6 2.57 9.67 14.52
C ILE A 6 1.88 10.89 15.15
N GLU A 7 2.30 11.28 16.35
CA GLU A 7 1.74 12.43 17.06
C GLU A 7 1.94 13.74 16.29
N THR A 8 3.13 13.96 15.71
CA THR A 8 3.43 15.17 14.92
C THR A 8 2.58 15.23 13.64
N VAL A 9 2.46 14.11 12.93
CA VAL A 9 1.64 14.03 11.70
C VAL A 9 0.17 14.31 12.02
N ARG A 10 -0.35 13.73 13.09
CA ARG A 10 -1.73 13.95 13.53
C ARG A 10 -1.97 15.37 14.02
N ALA A 11 -1.01 15.97 14.73
CA ALA A 11 -1.09 17.39 15.14
C ALA A 11 -1.11 18.34 13.95
N ALA A 12 -0.54 17.93 12.80
CA ALA A 12 -0.63 18.67 11.54
C ALA A 12 -1.95 18.44 10.77
N GLY A 13 -2.91 17.69 11.34
CA GLY A 13 -4.21 17.39 10.71
C GLY A 13 -4.17 16.26 9.70
N LEU A 14 -3.08 15.47 9.64
CA LEU A 14 -2.94 14.33 8.73
C LEU A 14 -3.20 13.02 9.47
N ALA A 15 -3.74 12.03 8.76
CA ALA A 15 -3.86 10.68 9.28
C ALA A 15 -2.54 9.90 9.10
N SER A 16 -2.24 8.97 10.02
CA SER A 16 -1.17 7.98 9.87
C SER A 16 -1.75 6.65 9.44
N LEU A 17 -1.11 5.96 8.51
CA LEU A 17 -1.52 4.64 8.04
C LEU A 17 -0.29 3.72 8.01
N GLY A 18 -0.46 2.47 8.44
CA GLY A 18 0.65 1.50 8.54
C GLY A 18 1.50 1.65 9.79
N THR A 19 1.26 2.70 10.57
CA THR A 19 1.81 2.91 11.92
C THR A 19 0.72 3.38 12.86
N GLN A 20 0.70 2.86 14.07
CA GLN A 20 -0.33 3.10 15.07
C GLN A 20 0.26 3.26 16.47
N LEU A 21 -0.45 3.94 17.36
CA LEU A 21 -0.14 3.95 18.79
C LEU A 21 -0.55 2.62 19.43
N PRO A 22 0.02 2.27 20.61
CA PRO A 22 -0.34 1.05 21.31
C PRO A 22 -1.85 0.94 21.57
N GLY A 23 -2.45 -0.19 21.19
CA GLY A 23 -3.89 -0.47 21.37
C GLY A 23 -4.80 0.08 20.27
N GLU A 24 -4.28 0.82 19.30
CA GLU A 24 -5.05 1.28 18.15
C GLU A 24 -5.20 0.19 17.07
N LYS A 25 -6.23 0.32 16.25
CA LYS A 25 -6.45 -0.52 15.08
C LYS A 25 -5.32 -0.34 14.06
N ARG A 26 -4.98 -1.41 13.34
CA ARG A 26 -3.93 -1.44 12.32
C ARG A 26 -4.40 -0.93 10.95
N TYR A 27 -5.62 -0.43 10.87
CA TYR A 27 -6.27 0.08 9.66
C TYR A 27 -7.10 1.33 10.00
N SER A 28 -7.54 2.03 8.98
CA SER A 28 -8.47 3.15 9.11
C SER A 28 -9.68 2.94 8.20
N VAL A 29 -10.84 3.41 8.63
CA VAL A 29 -12.04 3.55 7.78
C VAL A 29 -12.35 5.03 7.70
N VAL A 30 -12.34 5.58 6.49
CA VAL A 30 -12.52 7.01 6.22
C VAL A 30 -13.76 7.20 5.37
N ASP A 31 -14.63 8.13 5.78
CA ASP A 31 -15.76 8.55 4.95
C ASP A 31 -15.26 9.55 3.89
N ILE A 32 -15.45 9.19 2.65
CA ILE A 32 -15.11 10.00 1.48
C ILE A 32 -16.42 10.29 0.73
N ASN A 33 -17.01 11.45 0.98
CA ASN A 33 -18.25 11.91 0.33
C ASN A 33 -19.41 10.89 0.48
N GLY A 34 -19.53 10.25 1.64
CA GLY A 34 -20.62 9.32 1.95
C GLY A 34 -20.33 7.86 1.58
N ILE A 35 -19.12 7.56 1.10
CA ILE A 35 -18.61 6.19 0.90
C ILE A 35 -17.50 5.93 1.90
N LYS A 36 -17.65 4.89 2.73
CA LYS A 36 -16.63 4.49 3.69
C LYS A 36 -15.59 3.59 3.04
N VAL A 37 -14.33 4.05 3.02
CA VAL A 37 -13.20 3.31 2.46
C VAL A 37 -12.31 2.81 3.58
N GLY A 38 -12.14 1.49 3.67
CA GLY A 38 -11.18 0.84 4.56
C GLY A 38 -9.78 0.88 3.96
N MET A 39 -8.80 1.35 4.71
CA MET A 39 -7.42 1.50 4.25
C MET A 39 -6.44 0.84 5.20
N VAL A 40 -5.44 0.16 4.66
CA VAL A 40 -4.31 -0.40 5.41
C VAL A 40 -3.03 -0.19 4.63
N ALA A 41 -1.90 -0.02 5.34
CA ALA A 41 -0.59 0.03 4.69
C ALA A 41 0.37 -0.95 5.34
N TYR A 42 1.24 -1.56 4.52
CA TYR A 42 2.27 -2.51 4.93
C TYR A 42 3.60 -2.21 4.23
N SER A 43 4.70 -2.48 4.93
CA SER A 43 6.05 -2.42 4.35
C SER A 43 6.77 -3.74 4.58
N TRP A 44 7.63 -4.14 3.63
CA TRP A 44 8.48 -5.29 3.86
C TRP A 44 9.55 -5.02 4.92
N ALA A 45 9.93 -6.06 5.65
CA ALA A 45 10.94 -6.01 6.68
C ALA A 45 11.71 -7.32 6.78
N TYR A 46 12.92 -7.27 7.29
CA TYR A 46 13.68 -8.44 7.73
C TYR A 46 13.53 -8.63 9.23
N GLY A 47 13.33 -9.88 9.66
CA GLY A 47 13.51 -10.25 11.06
C GLY A 47 14.98 -10.19 11.44
N ILE A 48 15.25 -9.69 12.63
CA ILE A 48 16.57 -9.68 13.23
C ILE A 48 16.49 -10.30 14.62
N SER A 49 17.64 -10.66 15.21
CA SER A 49 17.68 -11.33 16.51
C SER A 49 17.01 -10.49 17.59
N GLY A 50 16.27 -11.16 18.49
CA GLY A 50 15.41 -10.52 19.48
C GLY A 50 14.06 -10.12 18.91
N ASN A 51 13.32 -9.24 19.59
CA ASN A 51 12.00 -8.74 19.16
C ASN A 51 12.12 -7.54 18.20
N GLY A 52 13.06 -7.59 17.26
CA GLY A 52 13.29 -6.49 16.34
C GLY A 52 13.15 -6.87 14.89
N PHE A 53 12.95 -5.86 14.05
CA PHE A 53 12.95 -6.00 12.60
C PHE A 53 13.59 -4.78 11.95
N SER A 54 14.09 -4.97 10.75
CA SER A 54 14.65 -3.90 9.91
C SER A 54 13.63 -3.57 8.84
N LEU A 55 13.00 -2.42 8.94
CA LEU A 55 12.04 -1.94 7.96
C LEU A 55 12.79 -1.46 6.73
N ASN A 56 12.44 -2.00 5.56
CA ASN A 56 13.10 -1.69 4.29
C ASN A 56 14.65 -1.83 4.34
N GLY A 57 15.17 -2.70 5.19
CA GLY A 57 16.61 -2.90 5.35
C GLY A 57 17.39 -1.76 6.03
N LEU A 58 16.73 -0.67 6.40
CA LEU A 58 17.39 0.58 6.83
C LEU A 58 17.28 0.89 8.32
N ALA A 59 16.17 0.56 8.95
CA ALA A 59 15.90 0.94 10.33
C ALA A 59 15.67 -0.27 11.21
N TYR A 60 16.38 -0.32 12.34
CA TYR A 60 16.04 -1.26 13.40
C TYR A 60 14.85 -0.72 14.20
N ILE A 61 13.79 -1.52 14.29
CA ILE A 61 12.60 -1.21 15.06
C ILE A 61 12.31 -2.38 15.99
N LYS A 62 12.15 -2.08 17.28
CA LYS A 62 11.64 -3.07 18.23
C LYS A 62 10.17 -3.34 17.92
N ASP A 63 9.80 -4.61 17.82
CA ASP A 63 8.43 -4.99 17.52
C ASP A 63 7.55 -4.82 18.78
N GLU A 64 6.81 -3.75 18.80
CA GLU A 64 5.82 -3.41 19.84
C GLU A 64 4.39 -3.30 19.23
N GLY A 65 4.19 -3.84 18.03
CA GLY A 65 2.91 -3.80 17.33
C GLY A 65 2.55 -2.44 16.72
N GLN A 66 3.52 -1.52 16.65
CA GLN A 66 3.29 -0.14 16.21
C GLN A 66 3.49 0.08 14.71
N ALA A 67 3.94 -0.93 13.97
CA ALA A 67 4.08 -0.87 12.52
C ALA A 67 3.51 -2.12 11.86
N ASN A 68 2.92 -1.92 10.70
CA ASN A 68 2.48 -3.01 9.85
C ASN A 68 3.64 -3.40 8.92
N TYR A 69 4.13 -4.61 9.04
CA TYR A 69 5.21 -5.11 8.19
C TYR A 69 5.00 -6.58 7.82
N PHE A 70 5.65 -6.98 6.74
CA PHE A 70 5.67 -8.36 6.30
C PHE A 70 7.08 -8.80 5.91
N SER A 71 7.31 -10.12 5.89
CA SER A 71 8.55 -10.70 5.40
C SER A 71 8.39 -11.16 3.95
N LYS A 72 9.31 -10.75 3.08
CA LYS A 72 9.35 -11.27 1.69
C LYS A 72 9.57 -12.79 1.65
N GLN A 73 10.24 -13.36 2.68
CA GLN A 73 10.52 -14.80 2.77
C GLN A 73 9.31 -15.59 3.30
N ASN A 74 8.40 -14.95 4.03
CA ASN A 74 7.21 -15.58 4.60
C ASN A 74 5.99 -14.66 4.46
N PRO A 75 5.42 -14.52 3.23
CA PRO A 75 4.26 -13.68 3.00
C PRO A 75 2.96 -14.23 3.58
N ASP A 76 2.89 -15.51 3.93
CA ASP A 76 1.68 -16.13 4.49
C ASP A 76 1.24 -15.48 5.81
N LYS A 77 2.22 -15.01 6.61
CA LYS A 77 1.91 -14.25 7.83
C LYS A 77 1.10 -12.99 7.51
N LEU A 78 1.48 -12.25 6.46
CA LEU A 78 0.73 -11.08 5.99
C LEU A 78 -0.71 -11.44 5.66
N TYR A 79 -0.92 -12.48 4.84
CA TYR A 79 -2.27 -12.87 4.41
C TYR A 79 -3.16 -13.28 5.58
N ASN A 80 -2.59 -13.97 6.58
CA ASN A 80 -3.30 -14.34 7.80
C ASN A 80 -3.63 -13.12 8.69
N GLU A 81 -2.77 -12.11 8.73
CA GLU A 81 -3.04 -10.85 9.44
C GLU A 81 -4.09 -9.98 8.72
N LEU A 82 -4.11 -10.00 7.39
CA LEU A 82 -5.06 -9.19 6.61
C LEU A 82 -6.50 -9.68 6.70
N LYS A 83 -6.75 -10.98 6.91
CA LYS A 83 -8.11 -11.52 7.06
C LYS A 83 -8.92 -10.83 8.17
N PRO A 84 -8.47 -10.85 9.45
CA PRO A 84 -9.20 -10.17 10.52
C PRO A 84 -9.21 -8.64 10.34
N ILE A 85 -8.24 -8.05 9.64
CA ILE A 85 -8.24 -6.62 9.31
C ILE A 85 -9.40 -6.29 8.35
N LEU A 86 -9.58 -7.07 7.29
CA LEU A 86 -10.69 -6.90 6.35
C LEU A 86 -12.05 -7.11 7.02
N GLU A 87 -12.16 -8.11 7.90
CA GLU A 87 -13.37 -8.32 8.71
C GLU A 87 -13.65 -7.11 9.60
N GLY A 88 -12.65 -6.60 10.32
CA GLY A 88 -12.79 -5.42 11.15
C GLY A 88 -13.11 -4.14 10.37
N MET A 89 -12.54 -3.95 9.15
CA MET A 89 -12.94 -2.84 8.27
C MET A 89 -14.41 -2.92 7.89
N LYS A 90 -14.90 -4.12 7.56
CA LYS A 90 -16.31 -4.37 7.23
C LYS A 90 -17.23 -4.13 8.41
N GLU A 91 -16.86 -4.56 9.62
CA GLU A 91 -17.60 -4.29 10.86
C GLU A 91 -17.67 -2.79 11.17
N ASP A 92 -16.62 -2.01 10.86
CA ASP A 92 -16.61 -0.56 10.98
C ASP A 92 -17.38 0.14 9.82
N GLY A 93 -17.93 -0.64 8.90
CA GLY A 93 -18.79 -0.19 7.82
C GLY A 93 -18.06 0.20 6.55
N ALA A 94 -16.82 -0.27 6.32
CA ALA A 94 -16.15 -0.07 5.03
C ALA A 94 -16.96 -0.71 3.89
N GLU A 95 -17.15 0.05 2.82
CA GLU A 95 -17.89 -0.33 1.61
C GLU A 95 -16.93 -0.62 0.45
N ALA A 96 -15.69 -0.13 0.54
CA ALA A 96 -14.57 -0.44 -0.36
C ALA A 96 -13.28 -0.54 0.45
N THR A 97 -12.28 -1.22 -0.09
CA THR A 97 -11.02 -1.51 0.61
C THR A 97 -9.80 -1.21 -0.24
N MET A 98 -8.78 -0.61 0.39
CA MET A 98 -7.50 -0.30 -0.25
C MET A 98 -6.34 -0.79 0.60
N ILE A 99 -5.31 -1.31 -0.06
CA ILE A 99 -4.02 -1.56 0.57
C ILE A 99 -2.92 -0.76 -0.12
N LEU A 100 -2.12 -0.05 0.70
CA LEU A 100 -0.89 0.59 0.26
C LEU A 100 0.26 -0.32 0.67
N ILE A 101 1.09 -0.73 -0.27
CA ILE A 101 2.12 -1.72 0.00
C ILE A 101 3.49 -1.31 -0.54
N HIS A 102 4.49 -1.34 0.35
CA HIS A 102 5.88 -1.05 0.03
C HIS A 102 6.59 -2.38 -0.23
N TRP A 103 6.77 -2.72 -1.51
CA TRP A 103 7.21 -4.04 -1.98
C TRP A 103 8.14 -3.95 -3.19
N GLY A 104 8.44 -5.08 -3.82
CA GLY A 104 9.19 -5.12 -5.06
C GLY A 104 10.69 -4.92 -4.90
N GLU A 105 11.34 -4.57 -6.01
CA GLU A 105 12.76 -4.30 -6.09
C GLU A 105 13.03 -2.91 -6.65
N GLU A 106 14.04 -2.22 -6.12
CA GLU A 106 14.40 -0.87 -6.52
C GLU A 106 14.83 -0.82 -8.00
N TYR A 107 14.32 0.19 -8.72
CA TYR A 107 14.67 0.57 -10.10
C TYR A 107 14.25 -0.41 -11.20
N GLU A 108 13.52 -1.46 -10.85
CA GLU A 108 12.90 -2.36 -11.82
C GLU A 108 11.63 -1.72 -12.39
N ILE A 109 11.55 -1.58 -13.72
CA ILE A 109 10.42 -0.93 -14.42
C ILE A 109 9.21 -1.85 -14.62
N LYS A 110 9.32 -3.12 -14.20
CA LYS A 110 8.27 -4.11 -14.20
C LYS A 110 8.22 -4.82 -12.88
N GLU A 111 7.04 -5.24 -12.52
CA GLU A 111 6.79 -6.17 -11.43
C GLU A 111 7.49 -7.51 -11.65
N ASN A 112 7.81 -8.20 -10.59
CA ASN A 112 8.35 -9.55 -10.64
C ASN A 112 7.30 -10.60 -10.23
N ALA A 113 7.59 -11.88 -10.46
CA ALA A 113 6.66 -12.96 -10.16
C ALA A 113 6.22 -13.06 -8.69
N ALA A 114 7.02 -12.55 -7.74
CA ALA A 114 6.63 -12.52 -6.33
C ALA A 114 5.60 -11.42 -6.06
N GLU A 115 5.75 -10.27 -6.72
CA GLU A 115 4.77 -9.18 -6.67
C GLU A 115 3.45 -9.61 -7.32
N ASP A 116 3.49 -10.25 -8.51
CA ASP A 116 2.30 -10.80 -9.18
C ASP A 116 1.55 -11.79 -8.29
N LYS A 117 2.27 -12.73 -7.69
CA LYS A 117 1.67 -13.70 -6.78
C LYS A 117 1.04 -13.03 -5.55
N MET A 118 1.69 -12.01 -5.01
CA MET A 118 1.18 -11.27 -3.86
C MET A 118 -0.04 -10.44 -4.25
N ALA A 119 0.00 -9.75 -5.39
CA ALA A 119 -1.14 -8.98 -5.92
C ALA A 119 -2.37 -9.86 -6.15
N GLN A 120 -2.17 -11.05 -6.76
CA GLN A 120 -3.26 -12.00 -6.94
C GLN A 120 -3.85 -12.46 -5.60
N LYS A 121 -2.99 -12.73 -4.61
CA LYS A 121 -3.45 -13.14 -3.28
C LYS A 121 -4.21 -12.03 -2.54
N LEU A 122 -3.79 -10.78 -2.69
CA LEU A 122 -4.52 -9.63 -2.15
C LEU A 122 -5.88 -9.44 -2.85
N CYS A 123 -5.94 -9.67 -4.16
CA CYS A 123 -7.20 -9.72 -4.92
C CYS A 123 -8.13 -10.83 -4.41
N ASP A 124 -7.60 -12.03 -4.18
CA ASP A 124 -8.36 -13.17 -3.67
C ASP A 124 -8.88 -12.93 -2.23
N LEU A 125 -8.18 -12.11 -1.44
CA LEU A 125 -8.63 -11.68 -0.12
C LEU A 125 -9.76 -10.65 -0.16
N GLY A 126 -9.97 -9.97 -1.30
CA GLY A 126 -11.07 -9.03 -1.52
C GLY A 126 -10.69 -7.56 -1.39
N PHE A 127 -9.44 -7.17 -1.58
CA PHE A 127 -9.10 -5.76 -1.73
C PHE A 127 -9.56 -5.25 -3.10
N ASP A 128 -10.18 -4.06 -3.12
CA ASP A 128 -10.63 -3.42 -4.37
C ASP A 128 -9.51 -2.69 -5.09
N VAL A 129 -8.55 -2.13 -4.31
CA VAL A 129 -7.41 -1.37 -4.86
C VAL A 129 -6.12 -1.73 -4.15
N ILE A 130 -5.07 -1.97 -4.92
CA ILE A 130 -3.69 -2.17 -4.45
C ILE A 130 -2.84 -1.03 -5.00
N ILE A 131 -2.16 -0.31 -4.11
CA ILE A 131 -1.24 0.78 -4.47
C ILE A 131 0.15 0.41 -3.97
N GLY A 132 1.03 0.09 -4.90
CA GLY A 132 2.41 -0.28 -4.64
C GLY A 132 3.37 0.92 -4.65
N GLY A 133 4.48 0.75 -3.97
CA GLY A 133 5.61 1.67 -3.92
C GLY A 133 6.87 0.95 -3.50
N HIS A 134 7.99 1.60 -3.49
CA HIS A 134 9.36 1.16 -3.25
C HIS A 134 10.25 1.12 -4.50
N PRO A 135 9.81 0.65 -5.68
CA PRO A 135 10.70 0.57 -6.85
C PRO A 135 11.29 1.91 -7.30
N HIS A 136 10.79 3.03 -6.83
CA HIS A 136 11.24 4.37 -7.24
C HIS A 136 11.08 4.69 -8.73
N VAL A 137 10.38 3.84 -9.44
CA VAL A 137 9.99 4.00 -10.84
C VAL A 137 8.52 3.61 -10.99
N VAL A 138 7.83 4.19 -11.96
CA VAL A 138 6.45 3.80 -12.26
C VAL A 138 6.48 2.40 -12.87
N GLN A 139 5.66 1.51 -12.32
CA GLN A 139 5.45 0.15 -12.83
C GLN A 139 4.05 0.01 -13.44
N PRO A 140 3.75 -1.09 -14.17
CA PRO A 140 2.46 -1.31 -14.79
C PRO A 140 1.28 -1.25 -13.83
N MET A 141 0.10 -1.05 -14.41
CA MET A 141 -1.19 -1.19 -13.75
C MET A 141 -1.94 -2.37 -14.36
N ALA A 142 -2.57 -3.17 -13.51
CA ALA A 142 -3.35 -4.33 -13.91
C ALA A 142 -4.74 -4.30 -13.28
N LEU A 143 -5.71 -4.88 -13.99
CA LEU A 143 -7.01 -5.26 -13.44
C LEU A 143 -6.99 -6.77 -13.21
N LEU A 144 -6.89 -7.15 -11.94
CA LEU A 144 -6.85 -8.54 -11.52
C LEU A 144 -8.27 -9.09 -11.35
N GLN A 145 -8.45 -10.36 -11.67
CA GLN A 145 -9.68 -11.11 -11.41
C GLN A 145 -9.42 -12.07 -10.27
N SER A 146 -10.25 -12.06 -9.23
CA SER A 146 -10.12 -13.03 -8.14
C SER A 146 -10.35 -14.47 -8.62
N THR A 147 -9.51 -15.38 -8.15
CA THR A 147 -9.65 -16.82 -8.39
C THR A 147 -10.65 -17.47 -7.42
N GLU A 148 -10.93 -16.82 -6.29
CA GLU A 148 -11.84 -17.30 -5.24
C GLU A 148 -13.27 -16.76 -5.45
N ASN A 149 -13.40 -15.55 -6.03
CA ASN A 149 -14.69 -14.91 -6.32
C ASN A 149 -14.68 -14.28 -7.70
N PRO A 150 -15.23 -14.91 -8.75
CA PRO A 150 -15.23 -14.40 -10.12
C PRO A 150 -15.95 -13.05 -10.32
N GLU A 151 -16.76 -12.61 -9.39
CA GLU A 151 -17.41 -11.29 -9.43
C GLU A 151 -16.48 -10.17 -8.93
N HIS A 152 -15.40 -10.52 -8.20
CA HIS A 152 -14.49 -9.56 -7.61
C HIS A 152 -13.30 -9.26 -8.53
N LYS A 153 -13.00 -7.97 -8.68
CA LYS A 153 -11.84 -7.46 -9.42
C LYS A 153 -11.09 -6.44 -8.58
N THR A 154 -9.78 -6.41 -8.74
CA THR A 154 -8.88 -5.50 -8.04
C THR A 154 -8.07 -4.70 -9.02
N TYR A 155 -8.07 -3.39 -8.87
CA TYR A 155 -7.10 -2.54 -9.56
C TYR A 155 -5.78 -2.54 -8.80
N CYS A 156 -4.71 -2.93 -9.48
CA CYS A 156 -3.36 -2.97 -8.93
C CYS A 156 -2.46 -2.02 -9.71
N LEU A 157 -1.93 -1.00 -9.06
CA LEU A 157 -0.79 -0.24 -9.57
C LEU A 157 0.45 -0.69 -8.79
N TYR A 158 1.36 -1.37 -9.47
CA TYR A 158 2.51 -2.01 -8.82
C TYR A 158 3.49 -1.00 -8.23
N SER A 159 3.69 0.17 -8.85
CA SER A 159 4.43 1.27 -8.23
C SER A 159 4.03 2.64 -8.79
N LEU A 160 3.81 3.60 -7.89
CA LEU A 160 3.55 5.01 -8.21
C LEU A 160 4.80 5.77 -8.70
N GLY A 161 6.00 5.20 -8.55
CA GLY A 161 7.24 5.93 -8.75
C GLY A 161 7.51 6.95 -7.64
N ASN A 162 8.26 7.98 -7.98
CA ASN A 162 8.67 9.03 -7.05
C ASN A 162 7.76 10.26 -7.16
N ALA A 163 7.11 10.65 -6.06
CA ALA A 163 6.35 11.89 -5.98
C ALA A 163 7.28 13.11 -5.80
N VAL A 164 8.26 12.98 -4.90
CA VAL A 164 9.34 13.96 -4.65
C VAL A 164 10.60 13.17 -4.37
N SER A 165 11.67 13.40 -5.14
CA SER A 165 12.91 12.62 -4.97
C SER A 165 14.11 13.37 -5.52
N ASN A 166 15.29 13.07 -4.95
CA ASN A 166 16.59 13.48 -5.48
C ASN A 166 17.27 12.37 -6.31
N GLN A 167 16.56 11.33 -6.68
CA GLN A 167 17.07 10.20 -7.48
C GLN A 167 16.99 10.54 -8.97
N ARG A 168 17.91 11.41 -9.43
CA ARG A 168 17.94 11.92 -10.81
C ARG A 168 19.00 11.23 -11.66
N ALA A 169 18.73 11.13 -12.96
CA ALA A 169 19.70 10.67 -13.93
C ALA A 169 21.01 11.50 -13.82
N GLY A 170 22.14 10.81 -13.89
CA GLY A 170 23.47 11.43 -13.78
C GLY A 170 23.99 11.66 -12.35
N ILE A 171 23.18 11.47 -11.30
CA ILE A 171 23.67 11.51 -9.91
C ILE A 171 24.28 10.16 -9.49
N SER A 172 23.75 9.06 -9.98
CA SER A 172 24.21 7.70 -9.72
C SER A 172 23.89 6.81 -10.92
N ASP A 173 24.71 5.79 -11.14
CA ASP A 173 24.49 4.78 -12.18
C ASP A 173 23.18 3.98 -11.97
N LYS A 174 22.65 3.99 -10.74
CA LYS A 174 21.37 3.37 -10.41
C LYS A 174 20.17 4.21 -10.83
N PHE A 175 20.34 5.52 -11.03
CA PHE A 175 19.24 6.44 -11.32
C PHE A 175 19.14 6.70 -12.81
N SER A 176 17.92 6.73 -13.30
CA SER A 176 17.59 6.96 -14.69
C SER A 176 16.49 8.01 -14.80
N ARG A 177 16.13 8.39 -16.03
CA ARG A 177 14.96 9.24 -16.27
C ARG A 177 13.64 8.66 -15.71
N TYR A 178 13.58 7.35 -15.49
CA TYR A 178 12.40 6.71 -14.89
C TYR A 178 12.28 7.00 -13.40
N THR A 179 13.38 7.24 -12.69
CA THR A 179 13.36 7.64 -11.27
C THR A 179 12.96 9.10 -11.05
N GLU A 180 12.88 9.90 -12.11
CA GLU A 180 12.37 11.28 -12.10
C GLU A 180 10.88 11.36 -12.30
N SER A 181 10.23 10.24 -12.63
CA SER A 181 8.81 10.17 -12.96
C SER A 181 8.01 9.54 -11.83
N GLY A 182 6.79 10.01 -11.67
CA GLY A 182 5.80 9.47 -10.75
C GLY A 182 4.40 9.55 -11.32
N VAL A 183 3.45 9.06 -10.55
CA VAL A 183 2.02 9.11 -10.87
C VAL A 183 1.25 9.62 -9.67
N LEU A 184 0.39 10.61 -9.88
CA LEU A 184 -0.71 10.92 -9.00
C LEU A 184 -1.91 10.09 -9.43
N LEU A 185 -2.34 9.17 -8.56
CA LEU A 185 -3.46 8.28 -8.82
C LEU A 185 -4.75 8.87 -8.25
N SER A 186 -5.79 8.96 -9.08
CA SER A 186 -7.16 9.27 -8.64
C SER A 186 -8.01 8.01 -8.76
N VAL A 187 -8.66 7.61 -7.66
CA VAL A 187 -9.56 6.46 -7.63
C VAL A 187 -10.97 6.96 -7.39
N THR A 188 -11.89 6.67 -8.30
CA THR A 188 -13.29 7.02 -8.19
C THR A 188 -14.09 5.80 -7.73
N PHE A 189 -14.78 5.92 -6.60
CA PHE A 189 -15.74 4.95 -6.13
C PHE A 189 -17.15 5.44 -6.42
N GLU A 190 -18.02 4.54 -6.87
CA GLU A 190 -19.45 4.81 -7.06
C GLU A 190 -20.30 3.82 -6.27
N LYS A 191 -21.31 4.36 -5.59
CA LYS A 191 -22.31 3.57 -4.88
C LYS A 191 -23.57 3.44 -5.74
N TYR A 192 -23.97 2.22 -6.02
CA TYR A 192 -25.11 1.91 -6.86
C TYR A 192 -26.40 1.75 -6.03
N SER A 193 -27.54 1.70 -6.72
CA SER A 193 -28.86 1.60 -6.09
C SER A 193 -29.09 0.29 -5.31
N ASP A 194 -28.31 -0.74 -5.57
CA ASP A 194 -28.30 -2.00 -4.83
C ASP A 194 -27.48 -1.91 -3.52
N GLY A 195 -26.88 -0.74 -3.24
CA GLY A 195 -26.05 -0.47 -2.08
C GLY A 195 -24.59 -0.90 -2.22
N LYS A 196 -24.22 -1.52 -3.33
CA LYS A 196 -22.81 -1.92 -3.58
C LYS A 196 -21.98 -0.75 -4.04
N VAL A 197 -20.71 -0.77 -3.65
CA VAL A 197 -19.69 0.18 -4.08
C VAL A 197 -18.71 -0.50 -5.02
N TYR A 198 -18.35 0.17 -6.09
CA TYR A 198 -17.39 -0.31 -7.08
C TYR A 198 -16.36 0.77 -7.39
N VAL A 199 -15.18 0.36 -7.83
CA VAL A 199 -14.23 1.27 -8.46
C VAL A 199 -14.73 1.58 -9.87
N ALA A 200 -15.23 2.79 -10.05
CA ALA A 200 -15.82 3.25 -11.32
C ALA A 200 -14.78 3.82 -12.28
N GLY A 201 -13.65 4.30 -11.75
CA GLY A 201 -12.58 4.86 -12.57
C GLY A 201 -11.25 4.97 -11.84
N ILE A 202 -10.20 4.91 -12.63
CA ILE A 202 -8.83 5.20 -12.17
C ILE A 202 -8.18 6.12 -13.19
N ASP A 203 -7.76 7.30 -12.72
CA ASP A 203 -7.00 8.25 -13.52
C ASP A 203 -5.56 8.31 -13.01
N ALA A 204 -4.61 8.14 -13.92
CA ALA A 204 -3.18 8.21 -13.65
C ALA A 204 -2.61 9.49 -14.28
N ILE A 205 -2.28 10.46 -13.44
CA ILE A 205 -1.70 11.74 -13.87
C ILE A 205 -0.18 11.65 -13.74
N PRO A 206 0.56 11.64 -14.85
CA PRO A 206 2.01 11.61 -14.80
C PRO A 206 2.57 12.85 -14.12
N THR A 207 3.56 12.66 -13.28
CA THR A 207 4.31 13.73 -12.62
C THR A 207 5.80 13.61 -12.94
N TRP A 208 6.49 14.71 -12.88
CA TRP A 208 7.94 14.77 -13.07
C TRP A 208 8.59 15.64 -12.02
N VAL A 209 9.65 15.13 -11.42
CA VAL A 209 10.43 15.84 -10.40
C VAL A 209 11.44 16.71 -11.13
N ASN A 210 11.14 18.00 -11.23
CA ASN A 210 12.04 19.02 -11.74
C ASN A 210 12.68 19.78 -10.58
N MET A 211 14.02 19.77 -10.47
CA MET A 211 14.78 20.53 -9.49
C MET A 211 15.90 21.30 -10.16
#